data_afe79d0c61ecd14ebaeced3b2a6dd5d8
#
_entry.id   afe79d0c61ecd14ebaeced3b2a6dd5d8
#
_cell.length_a   1.000
_cell.length_b   1.000
_cell.length_c   1.000
_cell.angle_alpha   90.00
_cell.angle_beta   90.00
_cell.angle_gamma   90.00
#
_symmetry.space_group_name_H-M   'P 1'
#
loop_
_entity.id
_entity.type
_entity.pdbx_description
1 polymer ?
#
loop_
_entity_poly.entity_id
_entity_poly.type
_entity_poly.pdbx_seq_one_letter_code
_entity_poly.pdbx_strand_id
1 'polypeptide(L)'
;MFNFGKNWTNYSKTVEYKDLEVMKKSLTDLVGLENIKDKTFLDIGCGSGLFSIAAKELGAKKVVGIDVLSDSIKSSEENKKRFDVQDINFKKISILDNKVKTLEKFDTVYAWGSLHHTGNMRQAIENAAYCVKNNGLLVLAIYNKHWTSPIWKKIKYFYNISPKLIKPVMIFVFYYIILTTKFLATKKNPFQKRRGMNFYYDVIDWIGGYPYEYTSRDEVVDFVNKFGFKLIKFNKASVATGCNEFVFKKV
;
A
#
# COMPACT_ATOMS: atom_id res chain seq x y z
N MET A 1 -3.07 2.94 18.07
CA MET A 1 -2.76 2.57 16.68
C MET A 1 -3.70 3.32 15.76
N PHE A 2 -3.21 3.85 14.65
CA PHE A 2 -4.03 4.56 13.66
C PHE A 2 -5.05 3.61 13.02
N ASN A 3 -6.30 4.05 12.88
CA ASN A 3 -7.33 3.24 12.25
C ASN A 3 -7.36 3.51 10.73
N PHE A 4 -6.46 2.87 10.01
CA PHE A 4 -6.42 2.90 8.56
C PHE A 4 -7.75 2.46 7.94
N GLY A 5 -8.39 1.43 8.49
CA GLY A 5 -9.63 0.87 7.96
C GLY A 5 -10.73 1.92 7.85
N LYS A 6 -10.93 2.75 8.88
CA LYS A 6 -11.93 3.82 8.87
C LYS A 6 -11.63 4.88 7.82
N ASN A 7 -10.37 5.30 7.67
CA ASN A 7 -9.98 6.29 6.68
C ASN A 7 -10.19 5.77 5.25
N TRP A 8 -9.77 4.53 4.99
CA TRP A 8 -9.95 3.87 3.70
C TRP A 8 -11.41 3.58 3.37
N THR A 9 -12.24 3.19 4.36
CA THR A 9 -13.70 3.03 4.18
C THR A 9 -14.38 4.35 3.79
N ASN A 10 -14.01 5.45 4.43
CA ASN A 10 -14.57 6.77 4.08
C ASN A 10 -14.13 7.22 2.69
N TYR A 11 -12.86 7.03 2.37
CA TYR A 11 -12.31 7.31 1.05
C TYR A 11 -12.99 6.48 -0.05
N SER A 12 -13.13 5.17 0.14
CA SER A 12 -13.66 4.28 -0.89
C SER A 12 -15.08 4.63 -1.33
N LYS A 13 -15.88 5.24 -0.44
CA LYS A 13 -17.23 5.75 -0.77
C LYS A 13 -17.21 6.87 -1.81
N THR A 14 -16.09 7.58 -1.96
CA THR A 14 -15.91 8.69 -2.91
C THR A 14 -15.27 8.25 -4.23
N VAL A 15 -14.90 6.97 -4.35
CA VAL A 15 -14.23 6.42 -5.54
C VAL A 15 -15.28 6.12 -6.62
N GLU A 16 -15.01 6.56 -7.84
CA GLU A 16 -15.83 6.31 -9.03
C GLU A 16 -15.10 5.37 -10.01
N TYR A 17 -15.80 4.89 -11.05
CA TYR A 17 -15.19 4.04 -12.09
C TYR A 17 -13.97 4.70 -12.76
N LYS A 18 -14.01 6.02 -12.99
CA LYS A 18 -12.86 6.76 -13.54
C LYS A 18 -11.61 6.67 -12.65
N ASP A 19 -11.79 6.60 -11.32
CA ASP A 19 -10.68 6.44 -10.38
C ASP A 19 -10.11 5.01 -10.46
N LEU A 20 -10.96 4.00 -10.70
CA LEU A 20 -10.53 2.61 -10.91
C LEU A 20 -9.66 2.48 -12.16
N GLU A 21 -9.99 3.20 -13.26
CA GLU A 21 -9.11 3.26 -14.44
C GLU A 21 -7.72 3.83 -14.13
N VAL A 22 -7.64 4.87 -13.28
CA VAL A 22 -6.35 5.40 -12.82
C VAL A 22 -5.58 4.36 -12.01
N MET A 23 -6.26 3.58 -11.16
CA MET A 23 -5.66 2.50 -10.39
C MET A 23 -5.17 1.36 -11.29
N LYS A 24 -5.98 0.93 -12.27
CA LYS A 24 -5.59 -0.09 -13.27
C LYS A 24 -4.35 0.35 -14.03
N LYS A 25 -4.34 1.59 -14.52
CA LYS A 25 -3.18 2.15 -15.20
C LYS A 25 -1.94 2.16 -14.30
N SER A 26 -2.08 2.63 -13.05
CA SER A 26 -0.97 2.66 -12.09
C SER A 26 -0.42 1.27 -11.79
N LEU A 27 -1.30 0.27 -11.66
CA LEU A 27 -0.92 -1.12 -11.42
C LEU A 27 -0.20 -1.70 -12.64
N THR A 28 -0.73 -1.48 -13.84
CA THR A 28 -0.11 -1.93 -15.10
C THR A 28 1.25 -1.27 -15.34
N ASP A 29 1.34 0.04 -15.10
CA ASP A 29 2.60 0.80 -15.23
C ASP A 29 3.69 0.27 -14.27
N LEU A 30 3.30 -0.20 -13.08
CA LEU A 30 4.27 -0.71 -12.10
C LEU A 30 4.64 -2.18 -12.35
N VAL A 31 3.64 -3.03 -12.55
CA VAL A 31 3.79 -4.50 -12.53
C VAL A 31 3.93 -5.09 -13.94
N GLY A 32 3.31 -4.45 -14.95
CA GLY A 32 3.13 -5.01 -16.29
C GLY A 32 1.86 -5.86 -16.38
N LEU A 33 1.10 -5.71 -17.47
CA LEU A 33 -0.16 -6.44 -17.67
C LEU A 33 0.06 -7.95 -17.76
N GLU A 34 1.16 -8.39 -18.35
CA GLU A 34 1.56 -9.79 -18.51
C GLU A 34 1.80 -10.52 -17.18
N ASN A 35 2.04 -9.76 -16.11
CA ASN A 35 2.23 -10.28 -14.76
C ASN A 35 0.94 -10.22 -13.91
N ILE A 36 -0.17 -9.76 -14.50
CA ILE A 36 -1.49 -9.67 -13.87
C ILE A 36 -2.49 -10.57 -14.60
N LYS A 37 -2.62 -10.42 -15.93
CA LYS A 37 -3.58 -11.16 -16.74
C LYS A 37 -3.27 -12.66 -16.69
N ASP A 38 -4.30 -13.46 -16.41
CA ASP A 38 -4.24 -14.92 -16.27
C ASP A 38 -3.31 -15.41 -15.12
N LYS A 39 -2.94 -14.52 -14.18
CA LYS A 39 -2.07 -14.79 -13.03
C LYS A 39 -2.86 -14.83 -11.73
N THR A 40 -2.31 -15.51 -10.73
CA THR A 40 -2.79 -15.42 -9.35
C THR A 40 -2.16 -14.22 -8.65
N PHE A 41 -2.97 -13.43 -7.96
CA PHE A 41 -2.58 -12.15 -7.36
C PHE A 41 -2.91 -12.13 -5.86
N LEU A 42 -1.94 -11.78 -5.03
CA LEU A 42 -2.12 -11.53 -3.59
C LEU A 42 -1.91 -10.06 -3.29
N ASP A 43 -2.91 -9.42 -2.68
CA ASP A 43 -2.86 -8.03 -2.23
C ASP A 43 -2.73 -8.00 -0.70
N ILE A 44 -1.56 -7.59 -0.20
CA ILE A 44 -1.23 -7.58 1.24
C ILE A 44 -1.44 -6.19 1.81
N GLY A 45 -2.32 -6.10 2.81
CA GLY A 45 -2.82 -4.83 3.33
C GLY A 45 -3.76 -4.18 2.32
N CYS A 46 -4.72 -4.97 1.82
CA CYS A 46 -5.61 -4.58 0.72
C CYS A 46 -6.53 -3.38 1.04
N GLY A 47 -6.67 -3.00 2.33
CA GLY A 47 -7.49 -1.87 2.75
C GLY A 47 -8.93 -1.99 2.26
N SER A 48 -9.37 -1.05 1.42
CA SER A 48 -10.71 -1.07 0.82
C SER A 48 -10.84 -1.99 -0.40
N GLY A 49 -9.81 -2.76 -0.76
CA GLY A 49 -9.83 -3.75 -1.83
C GLY A 49 -9.77 -3.19 -3.26
N LEU A 50 -9.58 -1.88 -3.44
CA LEU A 50 -9.66 -1.26 -4.76
C LEU A 50 -8.55 -1.73 -5.73
N PHE A 51 -7.34 -1.99 -5.24
CA PHE A 51 -6.26 -2.55 -6.07
C PHE A 51 -6.47 -4.03 -6.36
N SER A 52 -7.08 -4.78 -5.44
CA SER A 52 -7.54 -6.16 -5.70
C SER A 52 -8.60 -6.19 -6.80
N ILE A 53 -9.56 -5.25 -6.77
CA ILE A 53 -10.60 -5.08 -7.81
C ILE A 53 -9.93 -4.71 -9.15
N ALA A 54 -9.02 -3.73 -9.15
CA ALA A 54 -8.27 -3.34 -10.34
C ALA A 54 -7.49 -4.51 -10.96
N ALA A 55 -6.83 -5.34 -10.14
CA ALA A 55 -6.13 -6.53 -10.62
C ALA A 55 -7.09 -7.55 -11.26
N LYS A 56 -8.29 -7.75 -10.67
CA LYS A 56 -9.29 -8.65 -11.23
C LYS A 56 -9.84 -8.14 -12.56
N GLU A 57 -10.14 -6.85 -12.67
CA GLU A 57 -10.59 -6.23 -13.94
C GLU A 57 -9.51 -6.22 -15.02
N LEU A 58 -8.24 -6.24 -14.66
CA LEU A 58 -7.12 -6.45 -15.56
C LEU A 58 -6.95 -7.91 -16.01
N GLY A 59 -7.86 -8.80 -15.58
CA GLY A 59 -7.89 -10.20 -15.99
C GLY A 59 -7.09 -11.15 -15.10
N ALA A 60 -6.80 -10.78 -13.86
CA ALA A 60 -6.18 -11.74 -12.93
C ALA A 60 -7.07 -12.98 -12.76
N LYS A 61 -6.47 -14.18 -12.88
CA LYS A 61 -7.17 -15.46 -12.79
C LYS A 61 -7.83 -15.62 -11.42
N LYS A 62 -7.09 -15.30 -10.36
CA LYS A 62 -7.53 -15.40 -8.97
C LYS A 62 -6.91 -14.25 -8.18
N VAL A 63 -7.72 -13.59 -7.36
CA VAL A 63 -7.27 -12.52 -6.48
C VAL A 63 -7.59 -12.87 -5.03
N VAL A 64 -6.60 -12.71 -4.17
CA VAL A 64 -6.77 -12.79 -2.72
C VAL A 64 -6.30 -11.46 -2.11
N GLY A 65 -7.15 -10.81 -1.32
CA GLY A 65 -6.78 -9.64 -0.53
C GLY A 65 -6.70 -10.02 0.95
N ILE A 66 -5.65 -9.61 1.63
CA ILE A 66 -5.54 -9.78 3.08
C ILE A 66 -5.35 -8.44 3.79
N ASP A 67 -6.00 -8.29 4.93
CA ASP A 67 -5.81 -7.14 5.82
C ASP A 67 -6.01 -7.58 7.28
N VAL A 68 -5.37 -6.87 8.21
CA VAL A 68 -5.49 -7.14 9.65
C VAL A 68 -6.77 -6.57 10.25
N LEU A 69 -7.35 -5.54 9.63
CA LEU A 69 -8.50 -4.79 10.12
C LEU A 69 -9.81 -5.35 9.57
N SER A 70 -10.76 -5.64 10.45
CA SER A 70 -12.11 -6.08 10.06
C SER A 70 -12.85 -5.04 9.22
N ASP A 71 -12.65 -3.74 9.53
CA ASP A 71 -13.27 -2.65 8.78
C ASP A 71 -12.76 -2.58 7.34
N SER A 72 -11.48 -2.87 7.12
CA SER A 72 -10.88 -2.98 5.79
C SER A 72 -11.54 -4.11 4.98
N ILE A 73 -11.65 -5.29 5.57
CA ILE A 73 -12.28 -6.46 4.90
C ILE A 73 -13.76 -6.19 4.59
N LYS A 74 -14.49 -5.58 5.54
CA LYS A 74 -15.89 -5.20 5.29
C LYS A 74 -15.98 -4.22 4.11
N SER A 75 -15.14 -3.18 4.11
CA SER A 75 -15.10 -2.19 3.03
C SER A 75 -14.72 -2.80 1.69
N SER A 76 -13.78 -3.76 1.67
CA SER A 76 -13.39 -4.44 0.43
C SER A 76 -14.51 -5.32 -0.15
N GLU A 77 -15.29 -5.99 0.69
CA GLU A 77 -16.46 -6.76 0.25
C GLU A 77 -17.61 -5.82 -0.23
N GLU A 78 -17.81 -4.68 0.41
CA GLU A 78 -18.77 -3.66 -0.04
C GLU A 78 -18.38 -3.10 -1.42
N ASN A 79 -17.09 -2.79 -1.64
CA ASN A 79 -16.60 -2.31 -2.93
C ASN A 79 -16.66 -3.40 -4.01
N LYS A 80 -16.33 -4.65 -3.68
CA LYS A 80 -16.48 -5.78 -4.60
C LYS A 80 -17.91 -5.88 -5.15
N LYS A 81 -18.91 -5.74 -4.28
CA LYS A 81 -20.33 -5.70 -4.68
C LYS A 81 -20.65 -4.46 -5.51
N ARG A 82 -20.17 -3.29 -5.09
CA ARG A 82 -20.45 -2.00 -5.74
C ARG A 82 -19.91 -1.94 -7.17
N PHE A 83 -18.74 -2.52 -7.42
CA PHE A 83 -18.12 -2.58 -8.75
C PHE A 83 -18.50 -3.84 -9.54
N ASP A 84 -19.41 -4.67 -8.99
CA ASP A 84 -19.89 -5.93 -9.60
C ASP A 84 -18.77 -6.87 -10.04
N VAL A 85 -17.73 -7.00 -9.20
CA VAL A 85 -16.58 -7.85 -9.50
C VAL A 85 -16.68 -9.15 -8.71
N GLN A 86 -16.52 -10.29 -9.39
CA GLN A 86 -16.56 -11.62 -8.78
C GLN A 86 -15.14 -12.21 -8.60
N ASP A 87 -15.05 -13.38 -7.95
CA ASP A 87 -13.80 -14.16 -7.80
C ASP A 87 -12.64 -13.44 -7.12
N ILE A 88 -12.94 -12.55 -6.16
CA ILE A 88 -11.98 -12.01 -5.21
C ILE A 88 -12.32 -12.58 -3.83
N ASN A 89 -11.31 -13.05 -3.12
CA ASN A 89 -11.45 -13.57 -1.77
C ASN A 89 -10.71 -12.66 -0.78
N PHE A 90 -11.47 -11.93 0.04
CA PHE A 90 -10.90 -11.09 1.08
C PHE A 90 -10.84 -11.84 2.41
N LYS A 91 -9.68 -11.80 3.09
CA LYS A 91 -9.44 -12.53 4.34
C LYS A 91 -8.84 -11.62 5.40
N LYS A 92 -9.37 -11.73 6.62
CA LYS A 92 -8.75 -11.08 7.77
C LYS A 92 -7.56 -11.90 8.25
N ILE A 93 -6.38 -11.55 7.75
CA ILE A 93 -5.10 -12.19 8.09
C ILE A 93 -4.05 -11.09 8.24
N SER A 94 -3.31 -11.10 9.36
CA SER A 94 -2.10 -10.27 9.49
C SER A 94 -0.96 -10.89 8.70
N ILE A 95 -0.20 -10.07 7.98
CA ILE A 95 1.03 -10.53 7.31
C ILE A 95 2.08 -11.04 8.32
N LEU A 96 1.99 -10.66 9.59
CA LEU A 96 2.85 -11.15 10.66
C LEU A 96 2.37 -12.50 11.26
N ASP A 97 1.16 -12.95 10.95
CA ASP A 97 0.60 -14.21 11.45
C ASP A 97 1.15 -15.39 10.62
N ASN A 98 1.47 -16.50 11.29
CA ASN A 98 1.86 -17.76 10.63
C ASN A 98 0.78 -18.29 9.67
N LYS A 99 -0.48 -17.90 9.84
CA LYS A 99 -1.57 -18.23 8.91
C LYS A 99 -1.31 -17.76 7.47
N VAL A 100 -0.48 -16.73 7.28
CA VAL A 100 -0.10 -16.30 5.93
C VAL A 100 0.65 -17.41 5.18
N LYS A 101 1.39 -18.24 5.90
CA LYS A 101 2.16 -19.36 5.33
C LYS A 101 1.28 -20.56 4.91
N THR A 102 0.01 -20.58 5.32
CA THR A 102 -0.98 -21.58 4.88
C THR A 102 -1.70 -21.17 3.59
N LEU A 103 -1.49 -19.93 3.12
CA LEU A 103 -1.98 -19.52 1.82
C LEU A 103 -1.18 -20.24 0.71
N GLU A 104 -1.83 -20.47 -0.41
CA GLU A 104 -1.12 -20.87 -1.62
C GLU A 104 -0.08 -19.82 -2.02
N LYS A 105 0.83 -20.17 -2.92
CA LYS A 105 1.77 -19.20 -3.52
C LYS A 105 1.14 -18.55 -4.75
N PHE A 106 1.54 -17.30 -5.00
CA PHE A 106 0.98 -16.46 -6.04
C PHE A 106 2.02 -16.07 -7.10
N ASP A 107 1.55 -15.85 -8.31
CA ASP A 107 2.40 -15.37 -9.40
C ASP A 107 2.85 -13.92 -9.15
N THR A 108 1.96 -13.09 -8.59
CA THR A 108 2.26 -11.72 -8.17
C THR A 108 1.80 -11.49 -6.74
N VAL A 109 2.72 -11.08 -5.88
CA VAL A 109 2.45 -10.62 -4.51
C VAL A 109 2.69 -9.13 -4.43
N TYR A 110 1.66 -8.39 -4.09
CA TYR A 110 1.63 -6.94 -4.07
C TYR A 110 1.41 -6.44 -2.63
N ALA A 111 2.30 -5.59 -2.16
CA ALA A 111 2.24 -5.00 -0.82
C ALA A 111 2.63 -3.51 -0.93
N TRP A 112 1.68 -2.70 -1.34
CA TRP A 112 1.92 -1.29 -1.56
C TRP A 112 1.47 -0.46 -0.36
N GLY A 113 2.43 0.18 0.32
CA GLY A 113 2.13 1.12 1.39
C GLY A 113 1.68 0.49 2.72
N SER A 114 1.85 -0.82 2.91
CA SER A 114 1.31 -1.55 4.07
C SER A 114 2.37 -2.09 5.03
N LEU A 115 3.45 -2.69 4.53
CA LEU A 115 4.38 -3.46 5.37
C LEU A 115 5.15 -2.61 6.39
N HIS A 116 5.39 -1.36 6.10
CA HIS A 116 6.09 -0.40 6.97
C HIS A 116 5.22 0.17 8.10
N HIS A 117 3.97 -0.31 8.19
CA HIS A 117 3.04 0.01 9.29
C HIS A 117 2.78 -1.18 10.22
N THR A 118 3.53 -2.27 10.05
CA THR A 118 3.34 -3.50 10.83
C THR A 118 4.04 -3.49 12.19
N GLY A 119 5.06 -2.63 12.36
CA GLY A 119 5.93 -2.62 13.53
C GLY A 119 7.01 -3.71 13.50
N ASN A 120 7.01 -4.56 12.47
CA ASN A 120 8.04 -5.53 12.16
C ASN A 120 8.15 -5.73 10.64
N MET A 121 8.59 -4.67 9.96
CA MET A 121 8.65 -4.61 8.51
C MET A 121 9.50 -5.73 7.89
N ARG A 122 10.61 -6.11 8.53
CA ARG A 122 11.47 -7.19 8.01
C ARG A 122 10.74 -8.53 7.97
N GLN A 123 10.05 -8.90 9.06
CA GLN A 123 9.25 -10.12 9.10
C GLN A 123 8.09 -10.08 8.10
N ALA A 124 7.48 -8.90 7.95
CA ALA A 124 6.41 -8.71 6.97
C ALA A 124 6.90 -8.90 5.52
N ILE A 125 8.09 -8.39 5.18
CA ILE A 125 8.71 -8.59 3.85
C ILE A 125 9.06 -10.07 3.64
N GLU A 126 9.64 -10.74 4.64
CA GLU A 126 9.96 -12.17 4.58
C GLU A 126 8.71 -13.01 4.33
N ASN A 127 7.63 -12.77 5.07
CA ASN A 127 6.36 -13.47 4.91
C ASN A 127 5.72 -13.19 3.53
N ALA A 128 5.84 -11.95 3.02
CA ALA A 128 5.39 -11.62 1.67
C ALA A 128 6.21 -12.36 0.60
N ALA A 129 7.53 -12.42 0.75
CA ALA A 129 8.42 -13.17 -0.14
C ALA A 129 8.11 -14.68 -0.14
N TYR A 130 7.74 -15.24 1.01
CA TYR A 130 7.33 -16.65 1.11
C TYR A 130 6.10 -16.96 0.23
N CYS A 131 5.17 -16.03 0.09
CA CYS A 131 3.94 -16.21 -0.70
C CYS A 131 4.16 -16.18 -2.22
N VAL A 132 5.38 -15.89 -2.70
CA VAL A 132 5.68 -15.78 -4.13
C VAL A 132 6.06 -17.15 -4.70
N LYS A 133 5.46 -17.53 -5.84
CA LYS A 133 5.87 -18.70 -6.65
C LYS A 133 7.28 -18.52 -7.22
N ASN A 134 7.92 -19.61 -7.64
CA ASN A 134 9.13 -19.53 -8.46
C ASN A 134 8.82 -18.76 -9.76
N ASN A 135 9.74 -17.94 -10.21
CA ASN A 135 9.56 -17.00 -11.31
C ASN A 135 8.45 -15.94 -11.12
N GLY A 136 7.83 -15.86 -9.95
CA GLY A 136 6.82 -14.86 -9.60
C GLY A 136 7.43 -13.51 -9.20
N LEU A 137 6.54 -12.53 -8.99
CA LEU A 137 6.91 -11.16 -8.63
C LEU A 137 6.56 -10.85 -7.17
N LEU A 138 7.46 -10.12 -6.51
CA LEU A 138 7.23 -9.41 -5.26
C LEU A 138 7.26 -7.91 -5.54
N VAL A 139 6.13 -7.24 -5.30
CA VAL A 139 5.97 -5.80 -5.51
C VAL A 139 5.82 -5.11 -4.16
N LEU A 140 6.73 -4.22 -3.84
CA LEU A 140 6.76 -3.52 -2.55
C LEU A 140 6.72 -2.01 -2.75
N ALA A 141 5.99 -1.30 -1.88
CA ALA A 141 6.17 0.13 -1.71
C ALA A 141 6.46 0.43 -0.24
N ILE A 142 7.65 0.96 0.03
CA ILE A 142 8.20 1.15 1.38
C ILE A 142 8.67 2.60 1.53
N TYR A 143 8.41 3.21 2.69
CA TYR A 143 8.87 4.56 2.98
C TYR A 143 10.39 4.68 2.89
N ASN A 144 10.81 5.71 2.13
CA ASN A 144 12.23 6.03 1.96
C ASN A 144 12.82 6.61 3.23
N LYS A 145 14.04 6.16 3.57
CA LYS A 145 14.85 6.72 4.65
C LYS A 145 15.35 8.11 4.27
N HIS A 146 15.04 9.09 5.08
CA HIS A 146 15.48 10.47 4.93
C HIS A 146 15.86 11.04 6.30
N TRP A 147 16.68 12.08 6.36
CA TRP A 147 17.09 12.68 7.64
C TRP A 147 15.91 13.21 8.46
N THR A 148 14.80 13.58 7.82
CA THR A 148 13.55 13.99 8.50
C THR A 148 12.69 12.82 8.97
N SER A 149 12.98 11.57 8.60
CA SER A 149 12.15 10.41 8.96
C SER A 149 11.96 10.24 10.48
N PRO A 150 12.98 10.47 11.35
CA PRO A 150 12.79 10.43 12.79
C PRO A 150 11.82 11.52 13.30
N ILE A 151 11.82 12.70 12.67
CA ILE A 151 10.89 13.80 13.00
C ILE A 151 9.46 13.38 12.67
N TRP A 152 9.25 12.84 11.46
CA TRP A 152 7.94 12.31 11.04
C TRP A 152 7.45 11.19 11.95
N LYS A 153 8.33 10.31 12.40
CA LYS A 153 7.98 9.25 13.37
C LYS A 153 7.42 9.83 14.66
N LYS A 154 8.03 10.90 15.20
CA LYS A 154 7.54 11.61 16.39
C LYS A 154 6.19 12.30 16.13
N ILE A 155 6.02 12.99 15.00
CA ILE A 155 4.77 13.65 14.62
C ILE A 155 3.63 12.62 14.56
N LYS A 156 3.83 11.51 13.85
CA LYS A 156 2.87 10.41 13.73
C LYS A 156 2.51 9.80 15.10
N TYR A 157 3.52 9.56 15.93
CA TYR A 157 3.30 9.07 17.30
C TYR A 157 2.45 10.06 18.09
N PHE A 158 2.82 11.35 18.09
CA PHE A 158 2.09 12.40 18.80
C PHE A 158 0.65 12.54 18.31
N TYR A 159 0.40 12.51 17.00
CA TYR A 159 -0.95 12.51 16.45
C TYR A 159 -1.80 11.36 17.00
N ASN A 160 -1.22 10.15 17.13
CA ASN A 160 -1.96 8.98 17.59
C ASN A 160 -2.36 9.07 19.07
N ILE A 161 -1.51 9.64 19.93
CA ILE A 161 -1.79 9.79 21.38
C ILE A 161 -2.60 11.06 21.70
N SER A 162 -2.72 12.00 20.75
CA SER A 162 -3.43 13.26 20.95
C SER A 162 -4.93 13.07 21.18
N PRO A 163 -5.55 13.90 22.04
CA PRO A 163 -6.99 13.93 22.21
C PRO A 163 -7.73 14.20 20.91
N LYS A 164 -9.00 13.75 20.82
CA LYS A 164 -9.83 13.91 19.60
C LYS A 164 -9.96 15.36 19.14
N LEU A 165 -9.94 16.34 20.06
CA LEU A 165 -10.07 17.78 19.77
C LEU A 165 -8.80 18.35 19.09
N ILE A 166 -7.62 17.80 19.35
CA ILE A 166 -6.35 18.29 18.78
C ILE A 166 -6.16 17.76 17.36
N LYS A 167 -6.65 16.56 17.05
CA LYS A 167 -6.46 15.92 15.74
C LYS A 167 -6.92 16.77 14.55
N PRO A 168 -8.11 17.42 14.56
CA PRO A 168 -8.52 18.31 13.47
C PRO A 168 -7.56 19.49 13.26
N VAL A 169 -7.04 20.06 14.34
CA VAL A 169 -6.07 21.16 14.27
C VAL A 169 -4.77 20.69 13.63
N MET A 170 -4.27 19.52 14.02
CA MET A 170 -3.09 18.93 13.40
C MET A 170 -3.34 18.64 11.90
N ILE A 171 -4.50 18.08 11.55
CA ILE A 171 -4.85 17.83 10.13
C ILE A 171 -4.83 19.15 9.36
N PHE A 172 -5.44 20.21 9.88
CA PHE A 172 -5.47 21.52 9.24
C PHE A 172 -4.05 22.07 9.00
N VAL A 173 -3.22 22.10 10.03
CA VAL A 173 -1.84 22.62 9.93
C VAL A 173 -1.02 21.79 8.91
N PHE A 174 -1.03 20.46 9.05
CA PHE A 174 -0.26 19.60 8.16
C PHE A 174 -0.81 19.53 6.74
N TYR A 175 -2.10 19.77 6.54
CA TYR A 175 -2.69 19.89 5.21
C TYR A 175 -1.97 20.96 4.38
N TYR A 176 -1.79 22.14 4.92
CA TYR A 176 -1.12 23.24 4.22
C TYR A 176 0.40 23.02 4.10
N ILE A 177 1.04 22.47 5.13
CA ILE A 177 2.47 22.12 5.08
C ILE A 177 2.72 21.08 3.97
N ILE A 178 1.93 20.02 3.91
CA ILE A 178 2.08 18.96 2.90
C ILE A 178 1.70 19.49 1.51
N LEU A 179 0.67 20.32 1.40
CA LEU A 179 0.26 20.96 0.15
C LEU A 179 1.41 21.77 -0.46
N THR A 180 1.98 22.67 0.33
CA THR A 180 3.06 23.56 -0.11
C THR A 180 4.35 22.79 -0.42
N THR A 181 4.76 21.88 0.47
CA THR A 181 5.98 21.09 0.26
C THR A 181 5.86 20.15 -0.95
N LYS A 182 4.68 19.53 -1.16
CA LYS A 182 4.42 18.67 -2.32
C LYS A 182 4.43 19.47 -3.63
N PHE A 183 3.81 20.65 -3.62
CA PHE A 183 3.83 21.56 -4.78
C PHE A 183 5.26 22.01 -5.13
N LEU A 184 6.01 22.49 -4.14
CA LEU A 184 7.39 22.95 -4.34
C LEU A 184 8.32 21.82 -4.82
N ALA A 185 8.17 20.61 -4.26
CA ALA A 185 9.00 19.47 -4.62
C ALA A 185 8.68 18.89 -6.00
N THR A 186 7.40 18.88 -6.40
CA THR A 186 6.98 18.20 -7.63
C THR A 186 6.65 19.14 -8.78
N LYS A 187 6.42 20.43 -8.51
CA LYS A 187 5.90 21.44 -9.45
C LYS A 187 4.63 20.99 -10.22
N LYS A 188 3.88 20.04 -9.64
CA LYS A 188 2.66 19.47 -10.22
C LYS A 188 1.47 19.78 -9.31
N ASN A 189 0.27 19.78 -9.90
CA ASN A 189 -0.97 19.98 -9.13
C ASN A 189 -1.09 18.92 -8.01
N PRO A 190 -1.07 19.30 -6.71
CA PRO A 190 -1.15 18.36 -5.58
C PRO A 190 -2.48 17.63 -5.50
N PHE A 191 -3.55 18.18 -6.09
CA PHE A 191 -4.90 17.61 -6.11
C PHE A 191 -5.10 16.59 -7.23
N GLN A 192 -4.15 16.46 -8.16
CA GLN A 192 -4.22 15.42 -9.17
C GLN A 192 -4.17 14.05 -8.51
N LYS A 193 -5.26 13.28 -8.64
CA LYS A 193 -5.35 11.93 -8.11
C LYS A 193 -4.27 11.05 -8.78
N ARG A 194 -3.24 10.75 -8.02
CA ARG A 194 -2.27 9.72 -8.38
C ARG A 194 -2.71 8.43 -7.71
N ARG A 195 -2.69 7.32 -8.44
CA ARG A 195 -3.16 6.02 -7.91
C ARG A 195 -4.60 6.08 -7.37
N GLY A 196 -5.41 7.04 -7.86
CA GLY A 196 -6.78 7.23 -7.43
C GLY A 196 -6.98 7.89 -6.06
N MET A 197 -5.93 8.22 -5.30
CA MET A 197 -6.04 8.77 -3.95
C MET A 197 -6.48 10.25 -3.93
N ASN A 198 -7.37 10.59 -3.01
CA ASN A 198 -7.75 11.96 -2.71
C ASN A 198 -6.74 12.59 -1.74
N PHE A 199 -6.31 13.84 -2.02
CA PHE A 199 -5.28 14.53 -1.25
C PHE A 199 -5.61 14.66 0.25
N TYR A 200 -6.86 14.90 0.63
CA TYR A 200 -7.27 15.02 2.03
C TYR A 200 -7.06 13.72 2.81
N TYR A 201 -7.50 12.58 2.25
CA TYR A 201 -7.30 11.27 2.88
C TYR A 201 -5.82 10.86 2.90
N ASP A 202 -5.04 11.24 1.86
CA ASP A 202 -3.59 11.05 1.79
C ASP A 202 -2.88 11.79 2.94
N VAL A 203 -3.30 13.03 3.26
CA VAL A 203 -2.78 13.79 4.40
C VAL A 203 -3.08 13.11 5.74
N ILE A 204 -4.31 12.61 5.94
CA ILE A 204 -4.70 11.91 7.16
C ILE A 204 -3.87 10.63 7.35
N ASP A 205 -3.69 9.84 6.29
CA ASP A 205 -2.85 8.65 6.33
C ASP A 205 -1.39 9.01 6.60
N TRP A 206 -0.92 10.12 5.97
CA TRP A 206 0.46 10.56 6.17
C TRP A 206 0.75 10.93 7.61
N ILE A 207 -0.09 11.74 8.27
CA ILE A 207 0.15 12.15 9.66
C ILE A 207 -0.24 11.09 10.68
N GLY A 208 -1.20 10.23 10.35
CA GLY A 208 -1.75 9.21 11.25
C GLY A 208 -1.02 7.88 11.22
N GLY A 209 -0.41 7.53 10.10
CA GLY A 209 0.16 6.20 9.83
C GLY A 209 1.25 5.79 10.82
N TYR A 210 0.87 5.12 11.91
CA TYR A 210 1.77 4.58 12.94
C TYR A 210 1.37 3.15 13.28
N PRO A 211 2.30 2.16 13.43
CA PRO A 211 3.78 2.32 13.40
C PRO A 211 4.30 2.91 12.09
N TYR A 212 5.48 3.54 12.14
CA TYR A 212 6.14 4.12 10.99
C TYR A 212 7.58 3.62 10.90
N GLU A 213 7.81 2.78 9.92
CA GLU A 213 9.12 2.23 9.61
C GLU A 213 9.56 2.73 8.23
N TYR A 214 10.84 2.91 8.04
CA TYR A 214 11.44 3.41 6.82
C TYR A 214 12.81 2.79 6.61
N THR A 215 13.23 2.68 5.36
CA THR A 215 14.50 2.05 5.01
C THR A 215 15.07 2.64 3.72
N SER A 216 16.35 2.45 3.49
CA SER A 216 16.98 2.85 2.24
C SER A 216 16.67 1.82 1.14
N ARG A 217 16.90 2.24 -0.13
CA ARG A 217 16.80 1.34 -1.29
C ARG A 217 17.68 0.11 -1.12
N ASP A 218 18.93 0.32 -0.77
CA ASP A 218 19.92 -0.75 -0.73
C ASP A 218 19.64 -1.73 0.41
N GLU A 219 19.21 -1.25 1.58
CA GLU A 219 18.77 -2.10 2.70
C GLU A 219 17.60 -3.02 2.29
N VAL A 220 16.63 -2.54 1.47
CA VAL A 220 15.52 -3.38 0.97
C VAL A 220 16.03 -4.42 -0.04
N VAL A 221 16.85 -3.97 -0.99
CA VAL A 221 17.38 -4.84 -2.04
C VAL A 221 18.23 -5.96 -1.45
N ASP A 222 19.16 -5.62 -0.56
CA ASP A 222 20.04 -6.61 0.09
C ASP A 222 19.23 -7.59 0.95
N PHE A 223 18.18 -7.11 1.60
CA PHE A 223 17.33 -7.97 2.42
C PHE A 223 16.50 -8.95 1.56
N VAL A 224 15.87 -8.46 0.49
CA VAL A 224 15.01 -9.28 -0.38
C VAL A 224 15.82 -10.27 -1.22
N ASN A 225 17.03 -9.88 -1.63
CA ASN A 225 17.94 -10.77 -2.38
C ASN A 225 18.28 -12.05 -1.61
N LYS A 226 18.31 -12.02 -0.26
CA LYS A 226 18.56 -13.21 0.59
C LYS A 226 17.51 -14.31 0.42
N PHE A 227 16.34 -13.98 -0.11
CA PHE A 227 15.24 -14.93 -0.35
C PHE A 227 15.17 -15.41 -1.81
N GLY A 228 16.24 -15.20 -2.60
CA GLY A 228 16.32 -15.65 -4.00
C GLY A 228 15.58 -14.73 -4.97
N PHE A 229 15.57 -13.44 -4.72
CA PHE A 229 14.96 -12.45 -5.62
C PHE A 229 16.02 -11.56 -6.27
N LYS A 230 15.67 -11.02 -7.46
CA LYS A 230 16.43 -9.97 -8.14
C LYS A 230 15.55 -8.75 -8.38
N LEU A 231 16.04 -7.55 -8.10
CA LEU A 231 15.35 -6.31 -8.44
C LEU A 231 15.32 -6.15 -9.96
N ILE A 232 14.09 -6.00 -10.52
CA ILE A 232 13.89 -5.80 -11.96
C ILE A 232 13.36 -4.40 -12.30
N LYS A 233 12.73 -3.71 -11.33
CA LYS A 233 12.27 -2.33 -11.50
C LYS A 233 12.31 -1.57 -10.19
N PHE A 234 12.69 -0.31 -10.25
CA PHE A 234 12.74 0.61 -9.11
C PHE A 234 12.22 1.98 -9.51
N ASN A 235 11.22 2.49 -8.78
CA ASN A 235 10.74 3.84 -8.91
C ASN A 235 11.04 4.60 -7.60
N LYS A 236 11.87 5.63 -7.70
CA LYS A 236 12.17 6.50 -6.55
C LYS A 236 10.95 7.33 -6.16
N ALA A 237 10.75 7.48 -4.86
CA ALA A 237 9.71 8.36 -4.32
C ALA A 237 9.81 9.78 -4.87
N SER A 238 8.69 10.37 -5.24
CA SER A 238 8.62 11.74 -5.77
C SER A 238 8.86 12.82 -4.69
N VAL A 239 8.72 12.45 -3.42
CA VAL A 239 9.01 13.27 -2.25
C VAL A 239 9.96 12.53 -1.32
N ALA A 240 10.80 13.26 -0.58
CA ALA A 240 11.92 12.68 0.16
C ALA A 240 11.58 11.53 1.10
N THR A 241 10.43 11.61 1.79
CA THR A 241 9.93 10.58 2.73
C THR A 241 8.77 9.76 2.17
N GLY A 242 8.50 9.85 0.86
CA GLY A 242 7.49 9.03 0.19
C GLY A 242 7.91 7.57 0.05
N CYS A 243 7.03 6.74 -0.52
CA CYS A 243 7.33 5.36 -0.78
C CYS A 243 8.18 5.19 -2.04
N ASN A 244 9.30 4.50 -1.89
CA ASN A 244 10.01 3.89 -3.01
C ASN A 244 9.26 2.63 -3.44
N GLU A 245 9.15 2.41 -4.75
CA GLU A 245 8.50 1.23 -5.31
C GLU A 245 9.55 0.27 -5.87
N PHE A 246 9.39 -0.99 -5.56
CA PHE A 246 10.29 -2.07 -5.95
C PHE A 246 9.50 -3.18 -6.61
N VAL A 247 10.01 -3.70 -7.72
CA VAL A 247 9.52 -4.95 -8.32
C VAL A 247 10.69 -5.92 -8.35
N PHE A 248 10.53 -7.02 -7.63
CA PHE A 248 11.50 -8.10 -7.58
C PHE A 248 10.96 -9.33 -8.29
N LYS A 249 11.83 -10.05 -8.98
CA LYS A 249 11.52 -11.35 -9.57
C LYS A 249 12.22 -12.45 -8.78
N LYS A 250 11.49 -13.50 -8.42
CA LYS A 250 12.06 -14.68 -7.80
C LYS A 250 12.82 -15.49 -8.85
N VAL A 251 14.07 -15.86 -8.55
CA VAL A 251 14.96 -16.66 -9.42
C VAL A 251 15.12 -18.06 -8.89
#